data_7ae2fa7d0c00a6ce00e940b4143bd6cf
#
_entry.id   7ae2fa7d0c00a6ce00e940b4143bd6cf
#
_cell.length_a   1.000
_cell.length_b   1.000
_cell.length_c   1.000
_cell.angle_alpha   90.00
_cell.angle_beta   90.00
_cell.angle_gamma   90.00
#
_symmetry.space_group_name_H-M   'P 1'
#
loop_
_entity.id
_entity.type
_entity.pdbx_description
1 polymer ?
#
loop_
_entity_poly.entity_id
_entity_poly.type
_entity_poly.pdbx_seq_one_letter_code
_entity_poly.pdbx_strand_id
1 'polypeptide(L)'
;MTDIIYDIKTKTIKHFTYRKPSVFIDENGEPQYEYSRNKENHTHIKKIIFLSLVGYEKVNLRDENDKPIKDEHGNPIFVKGDLVSYEPMNYVNEFILAKHVVDEKEDAQQASKALTHYFRFILDAQAKWDAKYDNEDYDPLTDPSRPAWDSFSPRKNQRVTTMYRSAVQRTTLDGTGLAKTTAMSYVRSMIDFYKYHLRQGMSFNHPPFEFETVLIDLENSGTNMKARKRKEIQTTDLRLTFAKSKKNDGGKLPNSNRELKPLTNSEWREIKNILVQTKRVLKNVKREEKEVSFPEEYCLLFRLLRYTGLRKEEGASLHLGQIISPNTKAAMLRLGVGKQYGSLTKDPSGYNNKSRRTIIPSSLMLELYEYSHSERYKKRLKKFRERCVIEREAGNDAYFDGVDGVDEDKQYLFISNSGVPLFKKLEEINTRWNEVRKTAGMNLLNDIDAVVHNLRATFAVSIFRTLLKKMNTDDALARVSA
;
A
#
# COMPACT_ATOMS: atom_id res chain seq x y z
N MET A 1 29.47 -19.32 21.62
CA MET A 1 28.11 -18.73 21.53
C MET A 1 28.26 -17.24 21.25
N THR A 2 27.68 -16.74 20.19
CA THR A 2 27.76 -15.31 19.85
C THR A 2 27.04 -14.49 20.91
N ASP A 3 27.77 -13.57 21.57
CA ASP A 3 27.20 -12.65 22.56
C ASP A 3 26.34 -11.53 21.95
N ILE A 4 25.87 -11.74 20.72
CA ILE A 4 25.15 -10.75 19.90
C ILE A 4 23.79 -11.31 19.50
N ILE A 5 22.73 -10.50 19.71
CA ILE A 5 21.38 -10.74 19.20
C ILE A 5 21.21 -9.90 17.94
N TYR A 6 21.02 -10.56 16.79
CA TYR A 6 20.76 -9.88 15.52
C TYR A 6 19.28 -9.59 15.30
N ASP A 7 18.98 -8.46 14.68
CA ASP A 7 17.61 -8.07 14.24
C ASP A 7 17.68 -7.25 12.95
N ILE A 8 16.54 -7.10 12.29
CA ILE A 8 16.39 -6.25 11.11
C ILE A 8 15.74 -4.92 11.51
N LYS A 9 16.46 -3.83 11.31
CA LYS A 9 15.91 -2.47 11.43
C LYS A 9 15.59 -1.87 10.08
N THR A 10 14.57 -1.03 10.06
CA THR A 10 14.16 -0.29 8.86
C THR A 10 14.32 1.20 9.08
N LYS A 11 14.90 1.90 8.10
CA LYS A 11 14.99 3.36 8.06
C LYS A 11 14.16 3.88 6.90
N THR A 12 13.19 4.73 7.21
CA THR A 12 12.37 5.40 6.20
C THR A 12 12.99 6.73 5.83
N ILE A 13 13.27 6.93 4.55
CA ILE A 13 13.72 8.21 3.99
C ILE A 13 12.57 8.76 3.14
N LYS A 14 12.15 9.99 3.44
CA LYS A 14 11.16 10.75 2.67
C LYS A 14 11.87 11.64 1.66
N HIS A 15 11.23 11.87 0.51
CA HIS A 15 11.75 12.77 -0.53
C HIS A 15 13.17 12.41 -0.98
N PHE A 16 13.38 11.11 -1.27
CA PHE A 16 14.65 10.60 -1.74
C PHE A 16 14.80 10.84 -3.25
N THR A 17 15.91 11.44 -3.66
CA THR A 17 16.23 11.63 -5.07
C THR A 17 17.35 10.68 -5.48
N TYR A 18 17.02 9.73 -6.36
CA TYR A 18 18.01 8.86 -6.96
C TYR A 18 18.60 9.53 -8.20
N ARG A 19 19.93 9.57 -8.28
CA ARG A 19 20.69 10.02 -9.44
C ARG A 19 21.46 8.84 -9.99
N LYS A 20 21.20 8.49 -11.25
CA LYS A 20 21.92 7.38 -11.87
C LYS A 20 23.37 7.81 -12.09
N PRO A 21 24.37 7.09 -11.54
CA PRO A 21 25.76 7.37 -11.83
C PRO A 21 26.12 6.92 -13.25
N SER A 22 26.94 7.70 -13.93
CA SER A 22 27.70 7.26 -15.11
C SER A 22 29.04 6.72 -14.61
N VAL A 23 29.44 5.56 -15.06
CA VAL A 23 30.70 4.93 -14.72
C VAL A 23 31.65 5.10 -15.90
N PHE A 24 32.85 5.58 -15.68
CA PHE A 24 33.91 5.62 -16.66
C PHE A 24 35.23 5.15 -16.03
N ILE A 25 36.11 4.69 -16.85
CA ILE A 25 37.48 4.28 -16.40
C ILE A 25 38.41 5.45 -16.58
N ASP A 26 39.12 5.83 -15.54
CA ASP A 26 40.11 6.90 -15.60
C ASP A 26 41.40 6.46 -16.32
N GLU A 27 42.34 7.38 -16.45
CA GLU A 27 43.66 7.15 -17.13
C GLU A 27 44.50 6.07 -16.42
N ASN A 28 44.21 5.78 -15.15
CA ASN A 28 44.88 4.76 -14.34
C ASN A 28 44.21 3.40 -14.39
N GLY A 29 43.08 3.26 -15.12
CA GLY A 29 42.29 2.05 -15.19
C GLY A 29 41.30 1.88 -14.03
N GLU A 30 41.13 2.89 -13.17
CA GLU A 30 40.24 2.83 -12.01
C GLU A 30 38.81 3.32 -12.37
N PRO A 31 37.77 2.67 -11.86
CA PRO A 31 36.38 3.07 -12.10
C PRO A 31 36.05 4.35 -11.33
N GLN A 32 35.65 5.37 -12.05
CA GLN A 32 35.18 6.64 -11.51
C GLN A 32 33.68 6.80 -11.73
N TYR A 33 33.02 7.55 -10.85
CA TYR A 33 31.58 7.75 -10.86
C TYR A 33 31.25 9.23 -10.99
N GLU A 34 30.46 9.58 -12.00
CA GLU A 34 29.89 10.91 -12.16
C GLU A 34 28.38 10.87 -12.06
N TYR A 35 27.82 11.73 -11.21
CA TYR A 35 26.36 11.86 -11.08
C TYR A 35 25.85 12.94 -12.03
N SER A 36 24.89 12.58 -12.89
CA SER A 36 24.25 13.52 -13.80
C SER A 36 23.72 14.74 -13.05
N ARG A 37 24.07 15.94 -13.55
CA ARG A 37 23.48 17.21 -13.10
C ARG A 37 22.16 17.50 -13.78
N ASN A 38 21.83 16.79 -14.86
CA ASN A 38 20.57 16.96 -15.58
C ASN A 38 19.41 16.37 -14.76
N LYS A 39 18.43 17.20 -14.40
CA LYS A 39 17.26 16.83 -13.62
C LYS A 39 16.39 15.76 -14.30
N GLU A 40 16.43 15.64 -15.62
CA GLU A 40 15.69 14.60 -16.37
C GLU A 40 16.17 13.17 -16.05
N ASN A 41 17.41 13.02 -15.59
CA ASN A 41 17.98 11.73 -15.18
C ASN A 41 17.79 11.42 -13.69
N HIS A 42 17.02 12.23 -12.99
CA HIS A 42 16.71 12.03 -11.57
C HIS A 42 15.39 11.31 -11.40
N THR A 43 15.35 10.31 -10.50
CA THR A 43 14.10 9.67 -10.06
C THR A 43 13.77 10.15 -8.65
N HIS A 44 12.66 10.87 -8.51
CA HIS A 44 12.17 11.34 -7.22
C HIS A 44 11.28 10.27 -6.59
N ILE A 45 11.68 9.79 -5.41
CA ILE A 45 11.00 8.77 -4.65
C ILE A 45 10.42 9.41 -3.40
N LYS A 46 9.09 9.45 -3.31
CA LYS A 46 8.37 10.07 -2.19
C LYS A 46 8.75 9.48 -0.84
N LYS A 47 8.96 8.16 -0.81
CA LYS A 47 9.30 7.42 0.40
C LYS A 47 9.96 6.11 0.03
N ILE A 48 11.17 5.90 0.54
CA ILE A 48 11.88 4.63 0.43
C ILE A 48 12.19 4.09 1.82
N ILE A 49 12.19 2.78 1.98
CA ILE A 49 12.48 2.10 3.24
C ILE A 49 13.68 1.20 3.02
N PHE A 50 14.79 1.52 3.65
CA PHE A 50 15.99 0.72 3.66
C PHE A 50 16.04 -0.21 4.87
N LEU A 51 16.64 -1.38 4.68
CA LEU A 51 16.84 -2.40 5.68
C LEU A 51 18.31 -2.46 6.11
N SER A 52 18.50 -2.70 7.39
CA SER A 52 19.85 -2.93 7.96
C SER A 52 19.80 -4.10 8.93
N LEU A 53 20.84 -4.90 8.92
CA LEU A 53 21.14 -5.87 9.94
C LEU A 53 21.76 -5.16 11.12
N VAL A 54 21.24 -5.36 12.32
CA VAL A 54 21.75 -4.75 13.54
C VAL A 54 22.04 -5.83 14.58
N GLY A 55 23.16 -5.70 15.26
CA GLY A 55 23.52 -6.56 16.36
C GLY A 55 23.43 -5.80 17.69
N TYR A 56 22.86 -6.44 18.67
CA TYR A 56 22.75 -5.96 20.04
C TYR A 56 23.51 -6.87 20.98
N GLU A 57 24.12 -6.29 22.02
CA GLU A 57 24.67 -7.05 23.10
C GLU A 57 23.60 -7.96 23.73
N LYS A 58 23.98 -9.19 24.04
CA LYS A 58 23.12 -10.19 24.67
C LYS A 58 23.24 -10.05 26.20
N VAL A 59 22.25 -9.42 26.81
CA VAL A 59 22.22 -9.18 28.25
C VAL A 59 21.21 -10.12 28.93
N ASN A 60 21.64 -10.74 30.04
CA ASN A 60 20.74 -11.55 30.87
C ASN A 60 19.65 -10.66 31.51
N LEU A 61 18.39 -11.04 31.33
CA LEU A 61 17.31 -10.42 32.09
C LEU A 61 17.44 -10.82 33.58
N ARG A 62 17.51 -9.84 34.51
CA ARG A 62 17.69 -10.05 35.92
C ARG A 62 16.46 -9.61 36.73
N ASP A 63 16.22 -10.28 37.85
CA ASP A 63 15.19 -9.91 38.81
C ASP A 63 15.64 -8.76 39.74
N GLU A 64 14.77 -8.34 40.65
CA GLU A 64 15.06 -7.28 41.64
C GLU A 64 16.22 -7.63 42.58
N ASN A 65 16.65 -8.90 42.66
CA ASN A 65 17.77 -9.39 43.43
C ASN A 65 19.02 -9.66 42.62
N ASP A 66 19.09 -9.12 41.37
CA ASP A 66 20.21 -9.27 40.42
C ASP A 66 20.45 -10.73 39.95
N LYS A 67 19.45 -11.63 40.09
CA LYS A 67 19.53 -13.01 39.62
C LYS A 67 18.98 -13.13 38.20
N PRO A 68 19.61 -13.95 37.33
CA PRO A 68 19.09 -14.15 35.98
C PRO A 68 17.72 -14.83 36.00
N ILE A 69 16.75 -14.22 35.35
CA ILE A 69 15.42 -14.77 35.14
C ILE A 69 15.54 -15.91 34.12
N LYS A 70 14.93 -17.06 34.45
CA LYS A 70 14.96 -18.27 33.64
C LYS A 70 13.59 -18.54 33.00
N ASP A 71 13.59 -19.19 31.83
CA ASP A 71 12.38 -19.69 31.19
C ASP A 71 11.83 -20.95 31.91
N GLU A 72 10.70 -21.48 31.39
CA GLU A 72 10.06 -22.72 31.92
C GLU A 72 10.97 -23.97 31.84
N HIS A 73 12.06 -23.90 31.07
CA HIS A 73 13.03 -24.99 30.90
C HIS A 73 14.33 -24.74 31.68
N GLY A 74 14.39 -23.66 32.48
CA GLY A 74 15.54 -23.34 33.34
C GLY A 74 16.67 -22.58 32.59
N ASN A 75 16.49 -22.15 31.37
CA ASN A 75 17.48 -21.38 30.62
C ASN A 75 17.36 -19.88 30.92
N PRO A 76 18.48 -19.12 30.97
CA PRO A 76 18.43 -17.68 31.17
C PRO A 76 17.73 -16.99 30.01
N ILE A 77 16.84 -16.03 30.34
CA ILE A 77 16.18 -15.17 29.39
C ILE A 77 17.12 -14.02 29.03
N PHE A 78 17.34 -13.80 27.74
CA PHE A 78 18.19 -12.72 27.23
C PHE A 78 17.34 -11.58 26.65
N VAL A 79 17.81 -10.36 26.84
CA VAL A 79 17.26 -9.13 26.26
C VAL A 79 18.32 -8.43 25.42
N LYS A 80 17.88 -7.55 24.53
CA LYS A 80 18.76 -6.70 23.71
C LYS A 80 19.34 -5.60 24.57
N GLY A 81 20.66 -5.60 24.73
CA GLY A 81 21.43 -4.52 25.32
C GLY A 81 21.76 -3.41 24.31
N ASP A 82 22.97 -2.87 24.39
CA ASP A 82 23.43 -1.80 23.51
C ASP A 82 23.63 -2.27 22.07
N LEU A 83 23.53 -1.32 21.14
CA LEU A 83 23.78 -1.56 19.73
C LEU A 83 25.30 -1.69 19.48
N VAL A 84 25.75 -2.88 19.06
CA VAL A 84 27.17 -3.18 18.83
C VAL A 84 27.55 -3.24 17.35
N SER A 85 26.60 -3.51 16.46
CA SER A 85 26.85 -3.53 15.02
C SER A 85 25.68 -3.00 14.21
N TYR A 86 25.99 -2.38 13.07
CA TYR A 86 25.03 -1.86 12.11
C TYR A 86 25.57 -2.07 10.70
N GLU A 87 24.87 -2.84 9.90
CA GLU A 87 25.25 -3.16 8.53
C GLU A 87 24.07 -2.95 7.57
N PRO A 88 24.18 -2.06 6.58
CA PRO A 88 23.16 -1.93 5.54
C PRO A 88 23.06 -3.21 4.72
N MET A 89 21.84 -3.69 4.51
CA MET A 89 21.55 -4.88 3.69
C MET A 89 21.52 -4.49 2.21
N ASN A 90 22.68 -4.27 1.60
CA ASN A 90 22.81 -3.71 0.25
C ASN A 90 22.00 -4.48 -0.79
N TYR A 91 22.08 -5.82 -0.79
CA TYR A 91 21.32 -6.69 -1.70
C TYR A 91 19.80 -6.51 -1.60
N VAL A 92 19.26 -6.26 -0.39
CA VAL A 92 17.83 -5.96 -0.21
C VAL A 92 17.52 -4.53 -0.66
N ASN A 93 18.38 -3.60 -0.30
CA ASN A 93 18.19 -2.17 -0.58
C ASN A 93 18.28 -1.85 -2.07
N GLU A 94 19.14 -2.55 -2.82
CA GLU A 94 19.20 -2.50 -4.28
C GLU A 94 17.90 -2.98 -4.92
N PHE A 95 17.35 -4.10 -4.47
CA PHE A 95 16.08 -4.58 -4.96
C PHE A 95 14.93 -3.59 -4.67
N ILE A 96 14.89 -3.01 -3.47
CA ILE A 96 13.88 -2.00 -3.11
C ILE A 96 14.02 -0.76 -3.99
N LEU A 97 15.25 -0.30 -4.21
CA LEU A 97 15.54 0.82 -5.10
C LEU A 97 15.12 0.52 -6.55
N ALA A 98 15.44 -0.68 -7.05
CA ALA A 98 15.06 -1.11 -8.38
C ALA A 98 13.52 -1.15 -8.57
N LYS A 99 12.75 -1.47 -7.52
CA LYS A 99 11.29 -1.36 -7.58
C LYS A 99 10.80 0.04 -7.91
N HIS A 100 11.50 1.07 -7.44
CA HIS A 100 11.15 2.47 -7.73
C HIS A 100 11.72 2.94 -9.08
N VAL A 101 12.97 2.61 -9.36
CA VAL A 101 13.71 3.17 -10.53
C VAL A 101 13.44 2.38 -11.81
N VAL A 102 13.39 1.04 -11.71
CA VAL A 102 13.24 0.14 -12.88
C VAL A 102 11.78 -0.26 -13.10
N ASP A 103 11.09 -0.65 -12.01
CA ASP A 103 9.69 -1.07 -12.09
C ASP A 103 8.71 0.13 -12.00
N GLU A 104 9.20 1.36 -11.85
CA GLU A 104 8.43 2.62 -11.75
C GLU A 104 7.33 2.56 -10.68
N LYS A 105 7.56 1.84 -9.58
CA LYS A 105 6.59 1.73 -8.49
C LYS A 105 6.65 2.96 -7.57
N GLU A 106 5.52 3.62 -7.39
CA GLU A 106 5.40 4.73 -6.42
C GLU A 106 5.63 4.26 -4.98
N ASP A 107 5.24 3.04 -4.65
CA ASP A 107 5.31 2.48 -3.30
C ASP A 107 5.87 1.05 -3.31
N ALA A 108 7.00 0.87 -2.64
CA ALA A 108 7.62 -0.42 -2.38
C ALA A 108 7.52 -0.85 -0.89
N GLN A 109 6.72 -0.13 -0.08
CA GLN A 109 6.61 -0.41 1.36
C GLN A 109 6.20 -1.85 1.66
N GLN A 110 5.35 -2.44 0.84
CA GLN A 110 4.92 -3.82 1.01
C GLN A 110 6.07 -4.81 0.79
N ALA A 111 6.93 -4.57 -0.21
CA ALA A 111 8.13 -5.38 -0.44
C ALA A 111 9.12 -5.25 0.73
N SER A 112 9.35 -4.03 1.23
CA SER A 112 10.21 -3.80 2.40
C SER A 112 9.70 -4.53 3.64
N LYS A 113 8.40 -4.48 3.93
CA LYS A 113 7.80 -5.22 5.06
C LYS A 113 7.91 -6.73 4.89
N ALA A 114 7.68 -7.23 3.68
CA ALA A 114 7.79 -8.65 3.38
C ALA A 114 9.22 -9.16 3.56
N LEU A 115 10.22 -8.41 3.07
CA LEU A 115 11.62 -8.76 3.24
C LEU A 115 12.09 -8.63 4.70
N THR A 116 11.64 -7.62 5.43
CA THR A 116 11.88 -7.55 6.89
C THR A 116 11.39 -8.80 7.60
N HIS A 117 10.18 -9.25 7.27
CA HIS A 117 9.60 -10.47 7.86
C HIS A 117 10.38 -11.73 7.44
N TYR A 118 10.79 -11.80 6.18
CA TYR A 118 11.57 -12.93 5.64
C TYR A 118 12.95 -13.01 6.28
N PHE A 119 13.70 -11.91 6.36
CA PHE A 119 15.03 -11.91 6.94
C PHE A 119 15.03 -12.13 8.46
N ARG A 120 14.00 -11.67 9.17
CA ARG A 120 13.79 -12.07 10.57
C ARG A 120 13.57 -13.56 10.72
N PHE A 121 12.78 -14.15 9.83
CA PHE A 121 12.63 -15.62 9.80
C PHE A 121 13.97 -16.34 9.59
N ILE A 122 14.84 -15.82 8.72
CA ILE A 122 16.18 -16.38 8.52
C ILE A 122 16.99 -16.33 9.81
N LEU A 123 17.01 -15.18 10.50
CA LEU A 123 17.71 -15.02 11.77
C LEU A 123 17.19 -16.00 12.84
N ASP A 124 15.88 -16.16 12.95
CA ASP A 124 15.29 -17.13 13.88
C ASP A 124 15.65 -18.58 13.50
N ALA A 125 15.70 -18.90 12.21
CA ALA A 125 16.09 -20.21 11.74
C ALA A 125 17.59 -20.49 11.99
N GLN A 126 18.43 -19.47 11.83
CA GLN A 126 19.85 -19.53 12.14
C GLN A 126 20.09 -19.74 13.64
N ALA A 127 19.41 -18.96 14.49
CA ALA A 127 19.53 -19.11 15.94
C ALA A 127 19.13 -20.53 16.42
N LYS A 128 18.09 -21.11 15.81
CA LYS A 128 17.69 -22.51 16.10
C LYS A 128 18.69 -23.51 15.59
N TRP A 129 19.29 -23.27 14.44
CA TRP A 129 20.32 -24.12 13.86
C TRP A 129 21.59 -24.05 14.71
N ASP A 130 22.06 -22.85 15.08
CA ASP A 130 23.22 -22.60 15.92
C ASP A 130 23.07 -23.31 17.29
N ALA A 131 21.89 -23.23 17.91
CA ALA A 131 21.60 -23.90 19.18
C ALA A 131 21.65 -25.45 19.10
N LYS A 132 21.41 -26.03 17.92
CA LYS A 132 21.32 -27.48 17.75
C LYS A 132 22.57 -28.08 17.13
N TYR A 133 23.19 -27.42 16.18
CA TYR A 133 24.22 -27.97 15.30
C TYR A 133 25.59 -27.25 15.41
N ASP A 134 25.68 -26.12 16.13
CA ASP A 134 26.94 -25.41 16.37
C ASP A 134 27.71 -26.12 17.51
N ASN A 135 28.12 -27.37 17.26
CA ASN A 135 28.84 -28.20 18.19
C ASN A 135 29.84 -29.12 17.43
N GLU A 136 30.68 -29.87 18.17
CA GLU A 136 31.71 -30.76 17.63
C GLU A 136 31.12 -31.99 16.87
N ASP A 137 29.87 -32.32 17.12
CA ASP A 137 29.18 -33.46 16.51
C ASP A 137 28.56 -33.17 15.14
N TYR A 138 28.66 -31.91 14.64
CA TYR A 138 28.09 -31.52 13.34
C TYR A 138 28.79 -32.23 12.17
N ASP A 139 28.02 -32.98 11.41
CA ASP A 139 28.48 -33.64 10.18
C ASP A 139 27.89 -32.97 8.93
N PRO A 140 28.70 -32.27 8.10
CA PRO A 140 28.22 -31.60 6.89
C PRO A 140 27.56 -32.53 5.85
N LEU A 141 27.77 -33.83 5.92
CA LEU A 141 27.21 -34.81 4.97
C LEU A 141 25.79 -35.23 5.35
N THR A 142 25.51 -35.33 6.64
CA THR A 142 24.23 -35.84 7.15
C THR A 142 23.34 -34.73 7.71
N ASP A 143 23.92 -33.72 8.35
CA ASP A 143 23.19 -32.63 8.99
C ASP A 143 22.78 -31.52 7.99
N PRO A 144 21.71 -30.77 8.27
CA PRO A 144 21.31 -29.69 7.41
C PRO A 144 22.32 -28.52 7.49
N SER A 145 22.61 -27.90 6.35
CA SER A 145 23.42 -26.69 6.29
C SER A 145 22.74 -25.53 7.01
N ARG A 146 23.54 -24.62 7.60
CA ARG A 146 23.03 -23.40 8.23
C ARG A 146 22.18 -22.59 7.27
N PRO A 147 20.94 -22.21 7.63
CA PRO A 147 20.07 -21.44 6.74
C PRO A 147 20.69 -20.09 6.36
N ALA A 148 20.78 -19.81 5.05
CA ALA A 148 21.29 -18.54 4.52
C ALA A 148 20.42 -18.08 3.36
N TRP A 149 20.43 -16.76 3.08
CA TRP A 149 19.64 -16.21 2.00
C TRP A 149 20.25 -16.44 0.61
N ASP A 150 21.56 -16.63 0.54
CA ASP A 150 22.38 -16.74 -0.67
C ASP A 150 22.96 -18.14 -0.89
N SER A 151 22.78 -19.04 0.05
CA SER A 151 23.23 -20.43 -0.04
C SER A 151 22.12 -21.39 0.32
N PHE A 152 21.86 -22.37 -0.54
CA PHE A 152 20.73 -23.29 -0.41
C PHE A 152 21.18 -24.72 -0.29
N SER A 153 20.47 -25.50 0.54
CA SER A 153 20.62 -26.94 0.61
C SER A 153 20.22 -27.61 -0.71
N PRO A 154 20.89 -28.69 -1.14
CA PRO A 154 20.42 -29.53 -2.24
C PRO A 154 19.01 -30.08 -1.96
N ARG A 155 18.70 -30.36 -0.70
CA ARG A 155 17.38 -30.85 -0.28
C ARG A 155 16.36 -29.68 -0.22
N LYS A 156 15.37 -29.76 -1.10
CA LYS A 156 14.35 -28.68 -1.29
C LYS A 156 13.65 -28.25 0.02
N ASN A 157 13.29 -29.21 0.89
CA ASN A 157 12.62 -28.92 2.15
C ASN A 157 13.50 -28.19 3.19
N GLN A 158 14.81 -28.19 3.03
CA GLN A 158 15.78 -27.50 3.88
C GLN A 158 16.18 -26.12 3.33
N ARG A 159 15.75 -25.77 2.09
CA ARG A 159 15.98 -24.42 1.56
C ARG A 159 15.17 -23.41 2.36
N VAL A 160 15.81 -22.32 2.77
CA VAL A 160 15.17 -21.30 3.62
C VAL A 160 13.92 -20.70 2.97
N THR A 161 13.85 -20.62 1.64
CA THR A 161 12.67 -20.17 0.89
C THR A 161 11.48 -21.12 1.06
N THR A 162 11.71 -22.43 1.01
CA THR A 162 10.70 -23.47 1.23
C THR A 162 10.26 -23.51 2.70
N MET A 163 11.22 -23.40 3.62
CA MET A 163 10.94 -23.33 5.05
C MET A 163 10.06 -22.12 5.39
N TYR A 164 10.41 -20.93 4.86
CA TYR A 164 9.62 -19.72 5.03
C TYR A 164 8.21 -19.85 4.47
N ARG A 165 8.08 -20.31 3.24
CA ARG A 165 6.77 -20.57 2.59
C ARG A 165 5.89 -21.48 3.45
N SER A 166 6.46 -22.56 3.97
CA SER A 166 5.74 -23.55 4.77
C SER A 166 5.35 -22.98 6.17
N ALA A 167 6.24 -22.22 6.80
CA ALA A 167 5.96 -21.55 8.06
C ALA A 167 4.82 -20.51 7.90
N VAL A 168 4.89 -19.66 6.89
CA VAL A 168 3.85 -18.67 6.59
C VAL A 168 2.51 -19.32 6.27
N GLN A 169 2.52 -20.45 5.51
CA GLN A 169 1.30 -21.18 5.20
C GLN A 169 0.65 -21.75 6.47
N ARG A 170 1.43 -22.39 7.34
CA ARG A 170 0.96 -22.99 8.59
C ARG A 170 0.36 -21.94 9.51
N THR A 171 1.10 -20.88 9.84
CA THR A 171 0.64 -19.82 10.76
C THR A 171 -0.57 -19.06 10.21
N THR A 172 -0.71 -18.93 8.88
CA THR A 172 -1.90 -18.36 8.25
C THR A 172 -3.12 -19.27 8.40
N LEU A 173 -2.95 -20.58 8.30
CA LEU A 173 -4.04 -21.56 8.45
C LEU A 173 -4.49 -21.66 9.91
N ASP A 174 -3.56 -21.63 10.86
CA ASP A 174 -3.81 -21.69 12.29
C ASP A 174 -4.38 -20.36 12.85
N GLY A 175 -4.35 -19.29 12.04
CA GLY A 175 -4.85 -17.97 12.45
C GLY A 175 -3.91 -17.19 13.38
N THR A 176 -2.72 -17.70 13.67
CA THR A 176 -1.71 -17.07 14.53
C THR A 176 -0.77 -16.12 13.77
N GLY A 177 -0.79 -16.17 12.43
CA GLY A 177 0.11 -15.42 11.57
C GLY A 177 -0.58 -14.38 10.69
N LEU A 178 -0.05 -14.20 9.50
CA LEU A 178 -0.51 -13.21 8.54
C LEU A 178 -1.88 -13.57 7.95
N ALA A 179 -2.67 -12.55 7.61
CA ALA A 179 -3.87 -12.75 6.80
C ALA A 179 -3.51 -13.37 5.43
N LYS A 180 -4.37 -14.22 4.85
CA LYS A 180 -4.13 -14.98 3.61
C LYS A 180 -3.58 -14.12 2.47
N THR A 181 -4.16 -12.94 2.24
CA THR A 181 -3.72 -12.00 1.19
C THR A 181 -2.34 -11.41 1.47
N THR A 182 -2.04 -11.12 2.72
CA THR A 182 -0.73 -10.60 3.16
C THR A 182 0.33 -11.70 3.03
N ALA A 183 0.02 -12.93 3.46
CA ALA A 183 0.90 -14.09 3.33
C ALA A 183 1.29 -14.34 1.86
N MET A 184 0.29 -14.39 0.96
CA MET A 184 0.54 -14.53 -0.48
C MET A 184 1.41 -13.40 -1.04
N SER A 185 1.18 -12.18 -0.60
CA SER A 185 1.96 -11.02 -1.04
C SER A 185 3.40 -11.06 -0.51
N TYR A 186 3.61 -11.51 0.73
CA TYR A 186 4.94 -11.62 1.32
C TYR A 186 5.79 -12.68 0.62
N VAL A 187 5.22 -13.86 0.39
CA VAL A 187 5.91 -14.91 -0.37
C VAL A 187 6.19 -14.47 -1.81
N ARG A 188 5.27 -13.76 -2.45
CA ARG A 188 5.50 -13.20 -3.78
C ARG A 188 6.66 -12.19 -3.78
N SER A 189 6.73 -11.30 -2.79
CA SER A 189 7.83 -10.32 -2.69
C SER A 189 9.18 -11.00 -2.48
N MET A 190 9.24 -12.09 -1.72
CA MET A 190 10.44 -12.92 -1.57
C MET A 190 10.85 -13.56 -2.92
N ILE A 191 9.91 -14.12 -3.66
CA ILE A 191 10.18 -14.70 -5.00
C ILE A 191 10.68 -13.61 -5.96
N ASP A 192 10.04 -12.42 -5.95
CA ASP A 192 10.46 -11.29 -6.80
C ASP A 192 11.86 -10.79 -6.45
N PHE A 193 12.25 -10.83 -5.17
CA PHE A 193 13.60 -10.52 -4.72
C PHE A 193 14.65 -11.47 -5.34
N TYR A 194 14.43 -12.77 -5.28
CA TYR A 194 15.33 -13.73 -5.89
C TYR A 194 15.34 -13.66 -7.43
N LYS A 195 14.18 -13.43 -8.06
CA LYS A 195 14.10 -13.19 -9.51
C LYS A 195 14.89 -11.97 -9.94
N TYR A 196 14.92 -10.92 -9.12
CA TYR A 196 15.73 -9.74 -9.38
C TYR A 196 17.21 -10.09 -9.39
N HIS A 197 17.72 -10.74 -8.36
CA HIS A 197 19.13 -11.10 -8.26
C HIS A 197 19.57 -12.09 -9.37
N LEU A 198 18.74 -13.07 -9.70
CA LEU A 198 18.99 -13.95 -10.84
C LEU A 198 19.10 -13.18 -12.17
N ARG A 199 18.27 -12.18 -12.39
CA ARG A 199 18.34 -11.29 -13.57
C ARG A 199 19.58 -10.39 -13.58
N GLN A 200 20.10 -10.04 -12.39
CA GLN A 200 21.37 -9.30 -12.27
C GLN A 200 22.61 -10.21 -12.44
N GLY A 201 22.43 -11.49 -12.75
CA GLY A 201 23.53 -12.44 -12.97
C GLY A 201 24.05 -13.09 -11.70
N MET A 202 23.39 -12.91 -10.56
CA MET A 202 23.75 -13.62 -9.34
C MET A 202 23.48 -15.12 -9.50
N SER A 203 24.49 -15.96 -9.21
CA SER A 203 24.35 -17.40 -9.19
C SER A 203 24.28 -17.91 -7.76
N PHE A 204 23.43 -18.89 -7.52
CA PHE A 204 23.31 -19.57 -6.24
C PHE A 204 23.81 -21.03 -6.39
N ASN A 205 24.35 -21.60 -5.32
CA ASN A 205 24.81 -23.00 -5.31
C ASN A 205 23.69 -24.00 -5.68
N HIS A 206 22.46 -23.71 -5.26
CA HIS A 206 21.24 -24.40 -5.66
C HIS A 206 20.13 -23.36 -5.90
N PRO A 207 19.14 -23.63 -6.76
CA PRO A 207 18.09 -22.66 -7.07
C PRO A 207 17.23 -22.35 -5.85
N PRO A 208 16.91 -21.06 -5.60
CA PRO A 208 16.06 -20.66 -4.48
C PRO A 208 14.62 -21.19 -4.60
N PHE A 209 14.16 -21.46 -5.80
CA PHE A 209 12.85 -22.02 -6.17
C PHE A 209 12.94 -22.66 -7.57
N GLU A 210 11.92 -23.44 -7.91
CA GLU A 210 11.79 -24.04 -9.23
C GLU A 210 10.62 -23.39 -10.00
N PHE A 211 10.78 -23.23 -11.32
CA PHE A 211 9.71 -22.74 -12.17
C PHE A 211 8.74 -23.87 -12.49
N GLU A 212 7.46 -23.60 -12.40
CA GLU A 212 6.37 -24.50 -12.74
C GLU A 212 5.43 -23.84 -13.75
N THR A 213 4.94 -24.60 -14.70
CA THR A 213 3.88 -24.18 -15.62
C THR A 213 2.55 -24.71 -15.13
N VAL A 214 1.62 -23.82 -14.84
CA VAL A 214 0.27 -24.17 -14.37
C VAL A 214 -0.76 -23.74 -15.40
N LEU A 215 -1.64 -24.67 -15.76
CA LEU A 215 -2.80 -24.40 -16.60
C LEU A 215 -3.92 -23.76 -15.76
N ILE A 216 -4.33 -22.58 -16.09
CA ILE A 216 -5.48 -21.91 -15.45
C ILE A 216 -6.65 -21.89 -16.41
N ASP A 217 -7.78 -22.47 -16.00
CA ASP A 217 -9.02 -22.34 -16.71
C ASP A 217 -9.59 -20.92 -16.50
N LEU A 218 -9.65 -20.14 -17.57
CA LEU A 218 -10.31 -18.83 -17.56
C LEU A 218 -11.79 -19.07 -17.87
N GLU A 219 -12.62 -19.03 -16.84
CA GLU A 219 -14.08 -18.94 -17.05
C GLU A 219 -14.42 -17.56 -17.61
N ASN A 220 -14.83 -17.49 -18.87
CA ASN A 220 -15.43 -16.27 -19.43
C ASN A 220 -16.84 -16.12 -18.82
N SER A 221 -16.94 -15.25 -17.83
CA SER A 221 -18.22 -14.75 -17.35
C SER A 221 -18.82 -13.79 -18.39
N GLY A 222 -19.68 -14.25 -19.28
CA GLY A 222 -20.42 -13.31 -20.11
C GLY A 222 -20.92 -13.77 -21.45
N THR A 223 -20.69 -15.00 -21.88
CA THR A 223 -21.34 -15.55 -23.09
C THR A 223 -21.77 -17.00 -22.86
N ASN A 224 -22.95 -17.36 -23.38
CA ASN A 224 -23.54 -18.70 -23.32
C ASN A 224 -22.72 -19.81 -24.02
N MET A 225 -21.49 -19.51 -24.47
CA MET A 225 -20.54 -20.49 -24.99
C MET A 225 -19.51 -20.80 -23.90
N LYS A 226 -19.59 -22.01 -23.35
CA LYS A 226 -18.60 -22.60 -22.43
C LYS A 226 -17.29 -22.94 -23.15
N ALA A 227 -16.64 -21.97 -23.79
CA ALA A 227 -15.28 -22.09 -24.27
C ALA A 227 -14.35 -21.87 -23.07
N ARG A 228 -13.95 -22.95 -22.40
CA ARG A 228 -12.87 -22.92 -21.41
C ARG A 228 -11.56 -22.56 -22.12
N LYS A 229 -11.17 -21.29 -22.09
CA LYS A 229 -9.83 -20.90 -22.51
C LYS A 229 -8.85 -21.29 -21.38
N ARG A 230 -8.01 -22.26 -21.67
CA ARG A 230 -6.86 -22.61 -20.82
C ARG A 230 -5.72 -21.63 -21.13
N LYS A 231 -5.16 -21.04 -20.09
CA LYS A 231 -3.95 -20.21 -20.21
C LYS A 231 -2.84 -20.85 -19.40
N GLU A 232 -1.72 -21.07 -20.05
CA GLU A 232 -0.49 -21.44 -19.37
C GLU A 232 0.09 -20.24 -18.66
N ILE A 233 0.37 -20.38 -17.37
CA ILE A 233 1.03 -19.35 -16.58
C ILE A 233 2.26 -19.96 -15.93
N GLN A 234 3.41 -19.36 -16.19
CA GLN A 234 4.64 -19.70 -15.51
C GLN A 234 4.58 -19.17 -14.07
N THR A 235 4.76 -20.03 -13.11
CA THR A 235 4.76 -19.74 -11.68
C THR A 235 5.97 -20.38 -11.01
N THR A 236 6.00 -20.45 -9.70
CA THR A 236 7.03 -21.13 -8.94
C THR A 236 6.40 -22.11 -7.96
N ASP A 237 7.15 -23.14 -7.60
CA ASP A 237 6.79 -24.14 -6.59
C ASP A 237 6.54 -23.57 -5.20
N LEU A 238 7.00 -22.34 -4.92
CA LEU A 238 6.74 -21.60 -3.68
C LEU A 238 5.37 -20.89 -3.64
N ARG A 239 4.59 -20.97 -4.72
CA ARG A 239 3.27 -20.34 -4.77
C ARG A 239 2.40 -20.78 -3.59
N LEU A 240 1.85 -19.82 -2.86
CA LEU A 240 0.83 -20.06 -1.84
C LEU A 240 -0.55 -20.12 -2.47
N THR A 241 -1.26 -21.21 -2.23
CA THR A 241 -2.67 -21.35 -2.56
C THR A 241 -3.43 -21.71 -1.29
N PHE A 242 -4.45 -20.95 -0.97
CA PHE A 242 -5.35 -21.27 0.14
C PHE A 242 -6.68 -21.75 -0.43
N ALA A 243 -7.22 -22.83 0.14
CA ALA A 243 -8.57 -23.29 -0.23
C ALA A 243 -9.57 -22.14 -0.07
N LYS A 244 -10.42 -21.95 -1.07
CA LYS A 244 -11.55 -21.04 -0.97
C LYS A 244 -12.41 -21.47 0.23
N SER A 245 -12.70 -20.53 1.12
CA SER A 245 -13.59 -20.79 2.25
C SER A 245 -14.93 -21.31 1.71
N LYS A 246 -15.35 -22.50 2.13
CA LYS A 246 -16.68 -23.07 1.80
C LYS A 246 -17.85 -22.36 2.53
N LYS A 247 -17.59 -21.26 3.25
CA LYS A 247 -18.65 -20.49 3.89
C LYS A 247 -19.48 -19.80 2.81
N ASN A 248 -20.70 -20.29 2.66
CA ASN A 248 -21.85 -19.73 1.95
C ASN A 248 -21.50 -18.57 1.01
N ASP A 249 -21.09 -18.91 -0.21
CA ASP A 249 -20.91 -17.96 -1.30
C ASP A 249 -22.29 -17.53 -1.84
N GLY A 250 -23.04 -16.80 -1.03
CA GLY A 250 -24.23 -16.09 -1.50
C GLY A 250 -23.84 -15.03 -2.51
N GLY A 251 -23.50 -15.43 -3.74
CA GLY A 251 -23.33 -14.52 -4.86
C GLY A 251 -22.10 -13.62 -4.84
N LYS A 252 -21.00 -14.02 -4.21
CA LYS A 252 -19.72 -13.27 -4.29
C LYS A 252 -19.14 -13.38 -5.70
N LEU A 253 -18.89 -12.23 -6.32
CA LEU A 253 -18.17 -12.16 -7.59
C LEU A 253 -16.75 -12.76 -7.44
N PRO A 254 -16.29 -13.62 -8.38
CA PRO A 254 -15.09 -14.44 -8.23
C PRO A 254 -13.75 -13.68 -8.04
N ASN A 255 -13.73 -12.37 -8.27
CA ASN A 255 -12.53 -11.54 -8.28
C ASN A 255 -12.51 -10.42 -7.22
N SER A 256 -13.43 -10.41 -6.26
CA SER A 256 -13.45 -9.40 -5.20
C SER A 256 -12.56 -9.86 -4.05
N ASN A 257 -11.31 -9.40 -4.04
CA ASN A 257 -10.39 -9.58 -2.92
C ASN A 257 -10.78 -8.79 -1.65
N ARG A 258 -11.83 -7.96 -1.73
CA ARG A 258 -12.39 -7.18 -0.63
C ARG A 258 -13.90 -7.19 -0.74
N GLU A 259 -14.58 -7.52 0.34
CA GLU A 259 -16.02 -7.30 0.46
C GLU A 259 -16.31 -5.81 0.59
N LEU A 260 -16.53 -5.14 -0.54
CA LEU A 260 -17.00 -3.76 -0.55
C LEU A 260 -18.49 -3.75 -0.33
N LYS A 261 -18.94 -3.58 0.91
CA LYS A 261 -20.36 -3.45 1.24
C LYS A 261 -20.82 -2.02 0.91
N PRO A 262 -21.91 -1.86 0.13
CA PRO A 262 -22.54 -0.56 -0.02
C PRO A 262 -23.18 -0.15 1.31
N LEU A 263 -23.19 1.15 1.60
CA LEU A 263 -23.91 1.68 2.74
C LEU A 263 -25.41 1.43 2.56
N THR A 264 -26.09 1.08 3.64
CA THR A 264 -27.56 1.00 3.70
C THR A 264 -28.17 2.41 3.61
N ASN A 265 -29.47 2.47 3.34
CA ASN A 265 -30.17 3.76 3.28
C ASN A 265 -30.21 4.45 4.66
N SER A 266 -30.31 3.69 5.75
CA SER A 266 -30.27 4.22 7.11
C SER A 266 -28.89 4.78 7.46
N GLU A 267 -27.83 4.01 7.23
CA GLU A 267 -26.45 4.47 7.43
C GLU A 267 -26.14 5.74 6.64
N TRP A 268 -26.55 5.76 5.37
CA TRP A 268 -26.32 6.97 4.55
C TRP A 268 -27.14 8.16 5.05
N ARG A 269 -28.34 7.96 5.59
CA ARG A 269 -29.15 9.04 6.15
C ARG A 269 -28.45 9.69 7.33
N GLU A 270 -27.91 8.90 8.27
CA GLU A 270 -27.17 9.43 9.42
C GLU A 270 -25.89 10.14 8.99
N ILE A 271 -25.11 9.55 8.10
CA ILE A 271 -23.92 10.17 7.54
C ILE A 271 -24.27 11.49 6.83
N LYS A 272 -25.33 11.50 5.99
CA LYS A 272 -25.77 12.71 5.30
C LYS A 272 -26.18 13.80 6.26
N ASN A 273 -26.86 13.46 7.36
CA ASN A 273 -27.22 14.42 8.41
C ASN A 273 -25.98 15.09 8.98
N ILE A 274 -24.93 14.31 9.28
CA ILE A 274 -23.65 14.85 9.77
C ILE A 274 -22.99 15.76 8.72
N LEU A 275 -22.91 15.32 7.46
CA LEU A 275 -22.19 16.03 6.41
C LEU A 275 -22.91 17.31 5.92
N VAL A 276 -24.23 17.41 6.09
CA VAL A 276 -25.05 18.52 5.54
C VAL A 276 -25.60 19.41 6.66
N GLN A 277 -26.13 18.83 7.73
CA GLN A 277 -26.86 19.56 8.75
C GLN A 277 -25.99 19.93 9.94
N THR A 278 -25.51 18.95 10.71
CA THR A 278 -24.80 19.24 11.97
C THR A 278 -23.39 19.74 11.73
N LYS A 279 -22.69 19.20 10.73
CA LYS A 279 -21.26 19.46 10.45
C LYS A 279 -20.41 19.33 11.70
N ARG A 280 -20.72 18.34 12.57
CA ARG A 280 -20.04 18.06 13.84
C ARG A 280 -19.74 16.56 13.93
N VAL A 281 -18.61 16.20 14.56
CA VAL A 281 -18.17 14.84 14.77
C VAL A 281 -17.62 14.64 16.16
N LEU A 282 -17.74 13.42 16.66
CA LEU A 282 -17.12 12.98 17.90
C LEU A 282 -15.62 12.73 17.69
N LYS A 283 -14.80 13.35 18.47
CA LYS A 283 -13.35 13.22 18.43
C LYS A 283 -12.76 13.01 19.81
N ASN A 284 -11.80 12.09 19.93
CA ASN A 284 -11.03 11.94 21.15
C ASN A 284 -10.03 13.10 21.30
N VAL A 285 -10.25 13.97 22.25
CA VAL A 285 -9.37 15.10 22.60
C VAL A 285 -8.93 14.89 24.05
N LYS A 286 -7.63 14.68 24.28
CA LYS A 286 -7.07 14.43 25.63
C LYS A 286 -7.75 13.29 26.40
N ARG A 287 -8.07 12.18 25.72
CA ARG A 287 -8.78 10.99 26.26
C ARG A 287 -10.28 11.16 26.56
N GLU A 288 -10.86 12.30 26.24
CA GLU A 288 -12.29 12.57 26.33
C GLU A 288 -12.91 12.65 24.95
N GLU A 289 -14.11 12.10 24.78
CA GLU A 289 -14.89 12.29 23.55
C GLU A 289 -15.57 13.67 23.57
N LYS A 290 -15.21 14.49 22.60
CA LYS A 290 -15.79 15.83 22.44
C LYS A 290 -16.38 15.99 21.05
N GLU A 291 -17.52 16.63 20.96
CA GLU A 291 -18.12 17.02 19.71
C GLU A 291 -17.40 18.27 19.17
N VAL A 292 -16.83 18.15 17.97
CA VAL A 292 -16.06 19.20 17.32
C VAL A 292 -16.62 19.52 15.93
N SER A 293 -16.43 20.76 15.48
CA SER A 293 -16.80 21.17 14.13
C SER A 293 -16.03 20.37 13.08
N PHE A 294 -16.75 19.87 12.07
CA PHE A 294 -16.17 19.09 10.98
C PHE A 294 -15.92 19.99 9.77
N PRO A 295 -14.70 19.95 9.15
CA PRO A 295 -14.36 20.86 8.07
C PRO A 295 -15.22 20.63 6.82
N GLU A 296 -15.69 21.72 6.22
CA GLU A 296 -16.57 21.71 5.07
C GLU A 296 -15.97 20.98 3.85
N GLU A 297 -14.66 21.07 3.68
CA GLU A 297 -13.92 20.40 2.61
C GLU A 297 -14.12 18.89 2.63
N TYR A 298 -14.13 18.28 3.82
CA TYR A 298 -14.40 16.84 3.97
C TYR A 298 -15.89 16.53 3.82
N CYS A 299 -16.79 17.42 4.25
CA CYS A 299 -18.22 17.28 4.02
C CYS A 299 -18.53 17.19 2.52
N LEU A 300 -17.98 18.11 1.74
CA LEU A 300 -18.16 18.16 0.29
C LEU A 300 -17.44 16.98 -0.38
N LEU A 301 -16.22 16.64 0.02
CA LEU A 301 -15.46 15.54 -0.55
C LEU A 301 -16.19 14.19 -0.37
N PHE A 302 -16.68 13.86 0.84
CA PHE A 302 -17.37 12.58 1.06
C PHE A 302 -18.69 12.50 0.29
N ARG A 303 -19.43 13.59 0.19
CA ARG A 303 -20.63 13.67 -0.66
C ARG A 303 -20.28 13.51 -2.14
N LEU A 304 -19.22 14.17 -2.61
CA LEU A 304 -18.70 14.01 -3.96
C LEU A 304 -18.39 12.55 -4.25
N LEU A 305 -17.60 11.89 -3.41
CA LEU A 305 -17.24 10.47 -3.58
C LEU A 305 -18.47 9.55 -3.64
N ARG A 306 -19.49 9.82 -2.80
CA ARG A 306 -20.75 9.07 -2.75
C ARG A 306 -21.61 9.23 -4.01
N TYR A 307 -21.66 10.44 -4.57
CA TYR A 307 -22.55 10.75 -5.70
C TYR A 307 -21.90 10.64 -7.08
N THR A 308 -20.57 10.49 -7.14
CA THR A 308 -19.83 10.38 -8.41
C THR A 308 -19.11 9.05 -8.56
N GLY A 309 -18.94 8.29 -7.49
CA GLY A 309 -18.16 7.06 -7.49
C GLY A 309 -16.66 7.26 -7.71
N LEU A 310 -16.13 8.47 -7.52
CA LEU A 310 -14.71 8.75 -7.63
C LEU A 310 -13.91 8.00 -6.57
N ARG A 311 -12.65 7.65 -6.88
CA ARG A 311 -11.68 7.24 -5.86
C ARG A 311 -11.30 8.46 -5.02
N LYS A 312 -10.88 8.25 -3.77
CA LYS A 312 -10.51 9.34 -2.85
C LYS A 312 -9.45 10.27 -3.44
N GLU A 313 -8.49 9.74 -4.14
CA GLU A 313 -7.41 10.48 -4.79
C GLU A 313 -7.93 11.32 -5.98
N GLU A 314 -8.79 10.72 -6.82
CA GLU A 314 -9.46 11.41 -7.92
C GLU A 314 -10.28 12.60 -7.42
N GLY A 315 -11.12 12.38 -6.39
CA GLY A 315 -11.94 13.44 -5.79
C GLY A 315 -11.11 14.52 -5.08
N ALA A 316 -10.06 14.12 -4.36
CA ALA A 316 -9.21 15.04 -3.61
C ALA A 316 -8.31 15.91 -4.50
N SER A 317 -8.05 15.51 -5.75
CA SER A 317 -7.21 16.22 -6.72
C SER A 317 -7.99 17.10 -7.70
N LEU A 318 -9.32 17.22 -7.55
CA LEU A 318 -10.10 18.12 -8.40
C LEU A 318 -9.63 19.57 -8.26
N HIS A 319 -9.74 20.31 -9.36
CA HIS A 319 -9.39 21.73 -9.44
C HIS A 319 -10.51 22.56 -10.09
N LEU A 320 -10.42 23.88 -10.02
CA LEU A 320 -11.50 24.77 -10.47
C LEU A 320 -11.85 24.63 -11.95
N GLY A 321 -10.90 24.24 -12.81
CA GLY A 321 -11.20 23.99 -14.23
C GLY A 321 -12.19 22.84 -14.50
N GLN A 322 -12.49 22.01 -13.48
CA GLN A 322 -13.48 20.93 -13.56
C GLN A 322 -14.83 21.31 -12.92
N ILE A 323 -14.90 22.48 -12.24
CA ILE A 323 -16.06 22.94 -11.51
C ILE A 323 -16.72 24.06 -12.30
N ILE A 324 -17.97 23.86 -12.65
CA ILE A 324 -18.74 24.80 -13.48
C ILE A 324 -19.97 25.28 -12.72
N SER A 325 -20.40 26.51 -13.00
CA SER A 325 -21.72 26.96 -12.55
C SER A 325 -22.79 26.19 -13.32
N PRO A 326 -23.68 25.43 -12.67
CA PRO A 326 -24.68 24.65 -13.37
C PRO A 326 -25.78 25.59 -13.89
N ASN A 327 -25.59 26.07 -15.11
CA ASN A 327 -26.60 26.89 -15.81
C ASN A 327 -27.55 26.02 -16.66
N THR A 328 -27.93 24.84 -16.18
CA THR A 328 -28.73 23.89 -16.94
C THR A 328 -29.88 23.36 -16.10
N LYS A 329 -31.00 23.08 -16.74
CA LYS A 329 -32.13 22.33 -16.14
C LYS A 329 -31.85 20.84 -15.96
N ALA A 330 -30.68 20.36 -16.42
CA ALA A 330 -30.28 18.97 -16.28
C ALA A 330 -30.03 18.62 -14.80
N ALA A 331 -30.66 17.57 -14.29
CA ALA A 331 -30.48 17.10 -12.92
C ALA A 331 -29.07 16.54 -12.66
N MET A 332 -28.40 16.04 -13.71
CA MET A 332 -27.08 15.43 -13.66
C MET A 332 -26.16 16.04 -14.73
N LEU A 333 -24.94 16.31 -14.36
CA LEU A 333 -23.87 16.80 -15.23
C LEU A 333 -22.79 15.75 -15.42
N ARG A 334 -21.92 15.93 -16.41
CA ARG A 334 -20.73 15.10 -16.62
C ARG A 334 -19.51 15.78 -15.99
N LEU A 335 -18.75 14.98 -15.22
CA LEU A 335 -17.49 15.40 -14.59
C LEU A 335 -16.35 14.56 -15.18
N GLY A 336 -15.38 15.21 -15.82
CA GLY A 336 -14.17 14.58 -16.32
C GLY A 336 -13.12 14.45 -15.20
N VAL A 337 -12.44 13.32 -15.10
CA VAL A 337 -11.37 13.05 -14.13
C VAL A 337 -10.22 12.29 -14.76
N GLY A 338 -9.03 12.48 -14.25
CA GLY A 338 -7.79 11.88 -14.74
C GLY A 338 -6.91 12.88 -15.49
N LYS A 339 -5.78 12.42 -15.98
CA LYS A 339 -4.70 13.25 -16.55
C LYS A 339 -5.18 14.23 -17.63
N GLN A 340 -6.07 13.76 -18.53
CA GLN A 340 -6.65 14.60 -19.60
C GLN A 340 -7.43 15.81 -19.05
N TYR A 341 -7.97 15.69 -17.85
CA TYR A 341 -8.74 16.74 -17.17
C TYR A 341 -7.93 17.44 -16.07
N GLY A 342 -6.63 17.17 -15.96
CA GLY A 342 -5.72 17.80 -15.01
C GLY A 342 -5.86 17.33 -13.56
N SER A 343 -6.58 16.24 -13.29
CA SER A 343 -6.68 15.61 -11.97
C SER A 343 -5.99 14.24 -11.94
N LEU A 344 -5.68 13.75 -10.76
CA LEU A 344 -5.03 12.45 -10.58
C LEU A 344 -6.00 11.31 -10.87
N THR A 345 -5.46 10.21 -11.34
CA THR A 345 -6.15 8.91 -11.42
C THR A 345 -5.15 7.81 -11.15
N LYS A 346 -5.60 6.72 -10.53
CA LYS A 346 -4.74 5.58 -10.28
C LYS A 346 -4.60 4.76 -11.57
N ASP A 347 -3.44 4.82 -12.18
CA ASP A 347 -3.07 3.93 -13.27
C ASP A 347 -2.10 2.85 -12.75
N PRO A 348 -2.53 1.58 -12.67
CA PRO A 348 -1.63 0.51 -12.24
C PRO A 348 -0.54 0.17 -13.24
N SER A 349 -0.64 0.59 -14.51
CA SER A 349 0.29 0.24 -15.59
C SER A 349 1.22 1.38 -16.01
N GLY A 350 0.95 2.62 -15.58
CA GLY A 350 1.73 3.81 -16.01
C GLY A 350 1.55 4.19 -17.48
N TYR A 351 1.02 3.30 -18.32
CA TYR A 351 0.96 3.46 -19.80
C TYR A 351 -0.41 3.90 -20.33
N ASN A 352 -1.49 3.73 -19.56
CA ASN A 352 -2.83 4.07 -20.05
C ASN A 352 -3.38 5.29 -19.35
N ASN A 353 -3.58 6.35 -20.11
CA ASN A 353 -4.32 7.53 -19.69
C ASN A 353 -5.79 7.14 -19.41
N LYS A 354 -6.09 6.66 -18.19
CA LYS A 354 -7.44 6.25 -17.77
C LYS A 354 -8.32 7.43 -17.38
N SER A 355 -8.20 8.53 -18.10
CA SER A 355 -9.14 9.63 -18.00
C SER A 355 -10.54 9.15 -18.34
N ARG A 356 -11.51 9.52 -17.51
CA ARG A 356 -12.91 9.10 -17.68
C ARG A 356 -13.87 10.20 -17.31
N ARG A 357 -15.10 10.04 -17.73
CA ARG A 357 -16.20 10.91 -17.31
C ARG A 357 -17.11 10.14 -16.35
N THR A 358 -17.52 10.79 -15.29
CA THR A 358 -18.56 10.31 -14.37
C THR A 358 -19.71 11.32 -14.35
N ILE A 359 -20.78 10.96 -13.63
CA ILE A 359 -21.93 11.85 -13.44
C ILE A 359 -21.84 12.49 -12.07
N ILE A 360 -22.37 13.72 -11.97
CA ILE A 360 -22.51 14.47 -10.72
C ILE A 360 -23.89 15.16 -10.69
N PRO A 361 -24.60 15.14 -9.54
CA PRO A 361 -25.83 15.90 -9.37
C PRO A 361 -25.57 17.41 -9.54
N SER A 362 -26.43 18.10 -10.29
CA SER A 362 -26.29 19.55 -10.52
C SER A 362 -26.32 20.34 -9.21
N SER A 363 -27.11 19.91 -8.23
CA SER A 363 -27.14 20.55 -6.89
C SER A 363 -25.80 20.44 -6.17
N LEU A 364 -25.12 19.29 -6.26
CA LEU A 364 -23.79 19.15 -5.66
C LEU A 364 -22.73 19.96 -6.43
N MET A 365 -22.82 20.01 -7.75
CA MET A 365 -21.93 20.84 -8.58
C MET A 365 -22.09 22.33 -8.20
N LEU A 366 -23.33 22.80 -7.96
CA LEU A 366 -23.59 24.16 -7.49
C LEU A 366 -22.94 24.42 -6.14
N GLU A 367 -23.10 23.53 -5.17
CA GLU A 367 -22.46 23.67 -3.85
C GLU A 367 -20.92 23.71 -3.95
N LEU A 368 -20.31 22.91 -4.83
CA LEU A 368 -18.86 22.95 -5.08
C LEU A 368 -18.45 24.28 -5.74
N TYR A 369 -19.26 24.78 -6.66
CA TYR A 369 -19.04 26.07 -7.29
C TYR A 369 -19.14 27.22 -6.28
N GLU A 370 -20.18 27.27 -5.45
CA GLU A 370 -20.35 28.26 -4.38
C GLU A 370 -19.20 28.20 -3.37
N TYR A 371 -18.80 26.97 -2.96
CA TYR A 371 -17.65 26.78 -2.09
C TYR A 371 -16.37 27.38 -2.71
N SER A 372 -16.14 27.18 -4.01
CA SER A 372 -14.96 27.67 -4.71
C SER A 372 -14.87 29.20 -4.77
N HIS A 373 -15.98 29.89 -4.58
CA HIS A 373 -16.09 31.38 -4.53
C HIS A 373 -16.12 31.92 -3.09
N SER A 374 -16.19 31.04 -2.09
CA SER A 374 -16.31 31.46 -0.67
C SER A 374 -15.01 32.08 -0.15
N GLU A 375 -15.13 32.96 0.84
CA GLU A 375 -14.00 33.54 1.56
C GLU A 375 -13.14 32.45 2.26
N ARG A 376 -13.76 31.35 2.65
CA ARG A 376 -13.08 30.19 3.22
C ARG A 376 -12.12 29.56 2.21
N TYR A 377 -12.58 29.35 0.99
CA TYR A 377 -11.75 28.82 -0.09
C TYR A 377 -10.60 29.79 -0.45
N LYS A 378 -10.90 31.08 -0.62
CA LYS A 378 -9.88 32.09 -0.92
C LYS A 378 -8.76 32.14 0.12
N LYS A 379 -9.09 32.05 1.41
CA LYS A 379 -8.10 31.97 2.51
C LYS A 379 -7.24 30.72 2.40
N ARG A 380 -7.81 29.57 2.02
CA ARG A 380 -7.05 28.33 1.85
C ARG A 380 -6.18 28.37 0.61
N LEU A 381 -6.66 28.93 -0.49
CA LEU A 381 -5.88 29.13 -1.71
C LEU A 381 -4.69 30.06 -1.47
N LYS A 382 -4.86 31.13 -0.68
CA LYS A 382 -3.74 31.99 -0.26
C LYS A 382 -2.68 31.19 0.50
N LYS A 383 -3.08 30.40 1.50
CA LYS A 383 -2.16 29.52 2.26
C LYS A 383 -1.49 28.46 1.37
N PHE A 384 -2.18 27.98 0.35
CA PHE A 384 -1.58 27.05 -0.61
C PHE A 384 -0.44 27.71 -1.39
N ARG A 385 -0.64 28.92 -1.87
CA ARG A 385 0.42 29.68 -2.57
C ARG A 385 1.60 29.98 -1.65
N GLU A 386 1.35 30.42 -0.42
CA GLU A 386 2.38 30.61 0.60
C GLU A 386 3.14 29.31 0.87
N ARG A 387 2.46 28.16 0.91
CA ARG A 387 3.08 26.87 1.09
C ARG A 387 3.96 26.48 -0.09
N CYS A 388 3.56 26.73 -1.32
CA CYS A 388 4.39 26.48 -2.50
C CYS A 388 5.70 27.29 -2.46
N VAL A 389 5.65 28.55 -2.05
CA VAL A 389 6.86 29.37 -1.86
C VAL A 389 7.79 28.76 -0.82
N ILE A 390 7.27 28.36 0.34
CA ILE A 390 8.06 27.71 1.41
C ILE A 390 8.74 26.43 0.91
N GLU A 391 8.01 25.58 0.15
CA GLU A 391 8.57 24.33 -0.37
C GLU A 391 9.64 24.58 -1.45
N ARG A 392 9.51 25.64 -2.26
CA ARG A 392 10.52 26.08 -3.24
C ARG A 392 11.76 26.59 -2.54
N GLU A 393 11.62 27.46 -1.54
CA GLU A 393 12.75 27.99 -0.75
C GLU A 393 13.48 26.89 0.01
N ALA A 394 12.76 25.86 0.47
CA ALA A 394 13.34 24.67 1.11
C ALA A 394 14.03 23.71 0.12
N GLY A 395 13.97 23.96 -1.19
CA GLY A 395 14.52 23.06 -2.21
C GLY A 395 13.81 21.70 -2.29
N ASN A 396 12.54 21.62 -1.87
CA ASN A 396 11.75 20.40 -1.88
C ASN A 396 11.13 20.15 -3.26
N ASP A 397 11.96 19.89 -4.26
CA ASP A 397 11.50 19.62 -5.63
C ASP A 397 10.55 18.43 -5.70
N ALA A 398 10.71 17.42 -4.83
CA ALA A 398 9.82 16.25 -4.75
C ALA A 398 8.36 16.60 -4.36
N TYR A 399 8.10 17.79 -3.85
CA TYR A 399 6.73 18.27 -3.61
C TYR A 399 6.01 18.59 -4.91
N PHE A 400 6.73 19.07 -5.91
CA PHE A 400 6.21 19.54 -7.19
C PHE A 400 6.36 18.48 -8.30
N ASP A 401 7.39 17.65 -8.23
CA ASP A 401 7.72 16.67 -9.24
C ASP A 401 7.01 15.32 -8.99
N GLY A 402 6.92 14.51 -10.04
CA GLY A 402 6.33 13.18 -10.00
C GLY A 402 4.86 13.15 -10.40
N VAL A 403 4.30 11.94 -10.47
CA VAL A 403 2.91 11.69 -10.92
C VAL A 403 1.88 12.38 -10.03
N ASP A 404 2.16 12.48 -8.75
CA ASP A 404 1.34 13.17 -7.75
C ASP A 404 1.93 14.52 -7.33
N GLY A 405 2.79 15.12 -8.15
CA GLY A 405 3.37 16.44 -7.94
C GLY A 405 2.30 17.53 -7.78
N VAL A 406 2.62 18.53 -6.98
CA VAL A 406 1.75 19.70 -6.82
C VAL A 406 2.08 20.69 -7.93
N ASP A 407 1.07 21.06 -8.70
CA ASP A 407 1.15 22.12 -9.69
C ASP A 407 0.78 23.44 -8.99
N GLU A 408 1.75 24.34 -8.84
CA GLU A 408 1.59 25.61 -8.11
C GLU A 408 0.65 26.60 -8.81
N ASP A 409 0.47 26.47 -10.13
CA ASP A 409 -0.44 27.29 -10.91
C ASP A 409 -1.89 26.80 -10.84
N LYS A 410 -2.08 25.57 -10.37
CA LYS A 410 -3.39 24.93 -10.32
C LYS A 410 -4.17 25.35 -9.05
N GLN A 411 -5.41 25.70 -9.23
CA GLN A 411 -6.32 26.03 -8.14
C GLN A 411 -7.06 24.75 -7.70
N TYR A 412 -6.45 23.95 -6.83
CA TYR A 412 -7.09 22.74 -6.29
C TYR A 412 -8.34 23.09 -5.48
N LEU A 413 -9.41 22.31 -5.66
CA LEU A 413 -10.68 22.53 -4.99
C LEU A 413 -10.58 22.28 -3.47
N PHE A 414 -9.90 21.17 -3.09
CA PHE A 414 -9.81 20.74 -1.70
C PHE A 414 -8.41 20.98 -1.14
N ILE A 415 -8.28 22.02 -0.33
CA ILE A 415 -7.04 22.45 0.33
C ILE A 415 -7.21 22.35 1.85
N SER A 416 -6.24 21.79 2.54
CA SER A 416 -6.24 21.68 4.00
C SER A 416 -6.06 23.07 4.67
N ASN A 417 -6.28 23.15 5.98
CA ASN A 417 -6.07 24.40 6.73
C ASN A 417 -4.60 24.86 6.74
N SER A 418 -3.66 23.95 6.50
CA SER A 418 -2.22 24.21 6.37
C SER A 418 -1.75 24.52 4.94
N GLY A 419 -2.66 24.77 4.00
CA GLY A 419 -2.33 25.06 2.61
C GLY A 419 -1.90 23.85 1.75
N VAL A 420 -2.02 22.63 2.25
CA VAL A 420 -1.66 21.42 1.50
C VAL A 420 -2.89 20.85 0.79
N PRO A 421 -2.85 20.56 -0.52
CA PRO A 421 -3.94 19.91 -1.23
C PRO A 421 -4.28 18.53 -0.61
N LEU A 422 -5.58 18.18 -0.52
CA LEU A 422 -6.01 16.97 0.19
C LEU A 422 -5.51 15.66 -0.45
N PHE A 423 -5.19 15.65 -1.73
CA PHE A 423 -4.62 14.46 -2.36
C PHE A 423 -3.21 14.11 -1.82
N LYS A 424 -2.47 15.05 -1.26
CA LYS A 424 -1.22 14.80 -0.54
C LYS A 424 -1.44 14.25 0.89
N LYS A 425 -2.70 14.24 1.38
CA LYS A 425 -3.09 13.82 2.73
C LYS A 425 -4.12 12.69 2.72
N LEU A 426 -3.95 11.70 1.86
CA LEU A 426 -4.92 10.62 1.68
C LEU A 426 -5.18 9.78 2.95
N GLU A 427 -4.21 9.67 3.86
CA GLU A 427 -4.40 8.99 5.16
C GLU A 427 -5.29 9.80 6.09
N GLU A 428 -5.17 11.14 6.06
CA GLU A 428 -6.05 12.01 6.84
C GLU A 428 -7.51 11.88 6.41
N ILE A 429 -7.79 11.70 5.10
CA ILE A 429 -9.13 11.46 4.60
C ILE A 429 -9.76 10.21 5.24
N ASN A 430 -8.98 9.12 5.40
CA ASN A 430 -9.48 7.92 6.07
C ASN A 430 -9.78 8.17 7.55
N THR A 431 -8.92 8.91 8.25
CA THR A 431 -9.13 9.30 9.65
C THR A 431 -10.41 10.12 9.81
N ARG A 432 -10.61 11.12 8.96
CA ARG A 432 -11.83 11.94 8.95
C ARG A 432 -13.09 11.13 8.64
N TRP A 433 -12.99 10.16 7.73
CA TRP A 433 -14.10 9.26 7.45
C TRP A 433 -14.46 8.39 8.66
N ASN A 434 -13.47 7.88 9.40
CA ASN A 434 -13.70 7.12 10.62
C ASN A 434 -14.39 7.98 11.72
N GLU A 435 -14.03 9.26 11.85
CA GLU A 435 -14.72 10.19 12.77
C GLU A 435 -16.21 10.32 12.40
N VAL A 436 -16.56 10.50 11.13
CA VAL A 436 -17.94 10.56 10.65
C VAL A 436 -18.70 9.26 10.93
N ARG A 437 -18.11 8.10 10.64
CA ARG A 437 -18.74 6.80 10.89
C ARG A 437 -19.00 6.56 12.36
N LYS A 438 -18.04 6.87 13.22
CA LYS A 438 -18.17 6.75 14.67
C LYS A 438 -19.33 7.62 15.17
N THR A 439 -19.40 8.85 14.70
CA THR A 439 -20.49 9.80 15.05
C THR A 439 -21.86 9.31 14.56
N ALA A 440 -21.91 8.65 13.40
CA ALA A 440 -23.13 8.04 12.86
C ALA A 440 -23.56 6.76 13.60
N GLY A 441 -22.87 6.37 14.68
CA GLY A 441 -23.18 5.17 15.46
C GLY A 441 -22.86 3.85 14.76
N MET A 442 -22.07 3.86 13.69
CA MET A 442 -21.64 2.65 13.00
C MET A 442 -20.67 1.85 13.86
N ASN A 443 -20.99 0.58 14.10
CA ASN A 443 -20.14 -0.29 14.91
C ASN A 443 -18.85 -0.64 14.16
N LEU A 444 -17.73 -0.02 14.56
CA LEU A 444 -16.42 -0.21 13.95
C LEU A 444 -15.85 -1.63 14.13
N LEU A 445 -16.31 -2.37 15.13
CA LEU A 445 -15.83 -3.73 15.45
C LEU A 445 -16.45 -4.78 14.51
N ASN A 446 -17.68 -4.57 14.06
CA ASN A 446 -18.37 -5.49 13.16
C ASN A 446 -18.24 -5.10 11.68
N ASP A 447 -17.86 -3.84 11.41
CA ASP A 447 -17.69 -3.28 10.06
C ASP A 447 -16.23 -2.98 9.75
N ILE A 448 -15.38 -4.00 9.85
CA ILE A 448 -13.95 -3.92 9.49
C ILE A 448 -13.75 -3.32 8.08
N ASP A 449 -14.79 -3.36 7.24
CA ASP A 449 -14.70 -3.01 5.82
C ASP A 449 -15.32 -1.67 5.42
N ALA A 450 -15.92 -0.90 6.32
CA ALA A 450 -16.50 0.39 5.96
C ALA A 450 -15.42 1.48 5.83
N VAL A 451 -14.62 1.36 4.80
CA VAL A 451 -13.61 2.36 4.39
C VAL A 451 -14.24 3.39 3.43
N VAL A 452 -13.55 4.49 3.18
CA VAL A 452 -13.99 5.52 2.20
C VAL A 452 -14.42 4.91 0.85
N HIS A 453 -13.84 3.77 0.48
CA HIS A 453 -14.16 3.06 -0.77
C HIS A 453 -15.60 2.51 -0.82
N ASN A 454 -16.27 2.34 0.32
CA ASN A 454 -17.69 1.93 0.39
C ASN A 454 -18.63 3.00 -0.17
N LEU A 455 -18.22 4.28 -0.17
CA LEU A 455 -18.96 5.35 -0.85
C LEU A 455 -19.07 5.09 -2.35
N ARG A 456 -17.96 4.62 -2.97
CA ARG A 456 -17.95 4.23 -4.38
C ARG A 456 -18.80 2.96 -4.63
N ALA A 457 -18.74 1.95 -3.76
CA ALA A 457 -19.59 0.78 -3.85
C ALA A 457 -21.08 1.16 -3.76
N THR A 458 -21.41 2.09 -2.86
CA THR A 458 -22.79 2.61 -2.73
C THR A 458 -23.26 3.35 -3.98
N PHE A 459 -22.40 4.14 -4.61
CA PHE A 459 -22.68 4.76 -5.90
C PHE A 459 -22.94 3.71 -6.98
N ALA A 460 -22.04 2.75 -7.14
CA ALA A 460 -22.16 1.71 -8.15
C ALA A 460 -23.46 0.92 -8.02
N VAL A 461 -23.83 0.48 -6.81
CA VAL A 461 -25.09 -0.22 -6.54
C VAL A 461 -26.30 0.68 -6.81
N SER A 462 -26.24 1.98 -6.48
CA SER A 462 -27.34 2.91 -6.76
C SER A 462 -27.57 3.09 -8.26
N ILE A 463 -26.50 3.26 -9.04
CA ILE A 463 -26.59 3.36 -10.50
C ILE A 463 -27.08 2.05 -11.09
N PHE A 464 -26.52 0.91 -10.67
CA PHE A 464 -26.94 -0.40 -11.14
C PHE A 464 -28.45 -0.63 -10.95
N ARG A 465 -28.97 -0.36 -9.75
CA ARG A 465 -30.42 -0.45 -9.47
C ARG A 465 -31.26 0.47 -10.34
N THR A 466 -30.74 1.64 -10.68
CA THR A 466 -31.43 2.59 -11.57
C THR A 466 -31.45 2.08 -13.02
N LEU A 467 -30.35 1.51 -13.48
CA LEU A 467 -30.22 0.94 -14.82
C LEU A 467 -31.10 -0.30 -14.99
N LEU A 468 -31.16 -1.17 -13.98
CA LEU A 468 -32.07 -2.38 -14.00
C LEU A 468 -33.56 -2.06 -14.23
N LYS A 469 -33.98 -0.81 -13.95
CA LYS A 469 -35.34 -0.38 -14.28
C LYS A 469 -35.56 -0.16 -15.76
N LYS A 470 -34.50 -0.07 -16.57
CA LYS A 470 -34.56 0.31 -17.99
C LYS A 470 -33.88 -0.67 -18.94
N MET A 471 -33.10 -1.60 -18.42
CA MET A 471 -32.33 -2.55 -19.23
C MET A 471 -32.08 -3.87 -18.48
N ASN A 472 -31.59 -4.88 -19.19
CA ASN A 472 -31.26 -6.18 -18.61
C ASN A 472 -29.99 -6.09 -17.71
N THR A 473 -29.72 -7.17 -16.98
CA THR A 473 -28.61 -7.25 -15.99
C THR A 473 -27.24 -7.10 -16.64
N ASP A 474 -27.01 -7.72 -17.81
CA ASP A 474 -25.71 -7.73 -18.45
C ASP A 474 -25.34 -6.35 -19.01
N ASP A 475 -26.29 -5.67 -19.66
CA ASP A 475 -26.13 -4.30 -20.13
C ASP A 475 -25.94 -3.31 -18.97
N ALA A 476 -26.66 -3.50 -17.86
CA ALA A 476 -26.53 -2.67 -16.68
C ALA A 476 -25.14 -2.83 -16.03
N LEU A 477 -24.62 -4.06 -15.93
CA LEU A 477 -23.28 -4.34 -15.42
C LEU A 477 -22.19 -3.76 -16.31
N ALA A 478 -22.32 -3.92 -17.64
CA ALA A 478 -21.39 -3.35 -18.61
C ALA A 478 -21.27 -1.83 -18.46
N ARG A 479 -22.42 -1.13 -18.31
CA ARG A 479 -22.44 0.34 -18.14
C ARG A 479 -21.90 0.83 -16.78
N VAL A 480 -22.04 0.05 -15.73
CA VAL A 480 -21.47 0.40 -14.40
C VAL A 480 -19.98 0.16 -14.36
N SER A 481 -19.45 -0.82 -15.13
CA SER A 481 -18.01 -1.13 -15.18
C SER A 481 -17.22 -0.23 -16.13
N ALA A 482 -17.86 0.39 -17.11
CA ALA A 482 -17.25 1.38 -18.00
C ALA A 482 -17.05 2.73 -17.30
#